data_53bf3dc48c11914736fc050dce4cba6f
#
_entry.id   53bf3dc48c11914736fc050dce4cba6f
#
_cell.length_a   1.000
_cell.length_b   1.000
_cell.length_c   1.000
_cell.angle_alpha   90.00
_cell.angle_beta   90.00
_cell.angle_gamma   90.00
#
_symmetry.space_group_name_H-M   'P 1'
#
loop_
_entity.id
_entity.type
_entity.pdbx_description
1 polymer ?
#
loop_
_entity_poly.entity_id
_entity_poly.type
_entity_poly.pdbx_seq_one_letter_code
_entity_poly.pdbx_strand_id
1 'polypeptide(L)'
;AEALGKQMYTVSGDFSLMIDWDKFFGSTSGVKKTEKAVQNTIEQKKPSMMTMLIPWITFWIAVSINPEVGAVITLLVIATIPFIMRKHNFVIWDQLSMAAVALLSVAANITGNGALPTNIGYLIFGLFWLLSCLTKEPLCATYVKYNYGGESAHQNPLFIKTNYILAAAWGVLYVLTAVWTFLLRKVGFGNVLILVNNLIPVLMGLFTGWFQKWYPAWMARGKRK
;
A
#
# COMPACT_ATOMS: atom_id res chain seq x y z
N ALA A 1 27.80 -4.22 5.64
CA ALA A 1 27.06 -3.16 4.93
C ALA A 1 26.81 -3.53 3.46
N GLU A 2 27.75 -4.22 2.81
CA GLU A 2 27.63 -4.65 1.40
C GLU A 2 26.60 -5.78 1.22
N ALA A 3 26.51 -6.71 2.17
CA ALA A 3 25.52 -7.79 2.18
C ALA A 3 24.07 -7.28 2.33
N LEU A 4 23.84 -6.25 3.14
CA LEU A 4 22.52 -5.65 3.35
C LEU A 4 22.03 -4.85 2.13
N GLY A 5 22.94 -4.21 1.39
CA GLY A 5 22.60 -3.53 0.14
C GLY A 5 22.20 -4.55 -0.95
N LYS A 6 22.94 -5.65 -1.08
CA LYS A 6 22.63 -6.71 -2.05
C LYS A 6 21.27 -7.37 -1.80
N GLN A 7 20.87 -7.60 -0.54
CA GLN A 7 19.55 -8.19 -0.23
C GLN A 7 18.37 -7.39 -0.73
N MET A 8 18.44 -6.05 -0.81
CA MET A 8 17.34 -5.25 -1.38
C MET A 8 17.26 -5.29 -2.90
N TYR A 9 18.36 -5.63 -3.60
CA TYR A 9 18.37 -5.72 -5.07
C TYR A 9 17.94 -7.07 -5.62
N THR A 10 17.98 -8.13 -4.80
CA THR A 10 17.85 -9.50 -5.27
C THR A 10 16.42 -10.02 -5.38
N VAL A 11 15.42 -9.24 -4.97
CA VAL A 11 14.02 -9.72 -4.93
C VAL A 11 13.26 -9.51 -6.24
N SER A 12 13.85 -8.89 -7.27
CA SER A 12 13.16 -8.66 -8.55
C SER A 12 13.79 -9.33 -9.78
N GLY A 13 14.73 -10.25 -9.61
CA GLY A 13 15.34 -10.96 -10.73
C GLY A 13 15.88 -12.31 -10.30
N ASP A 14 15.79 -13.31 -11.15
CA ASP A 14 16.32 -14.65 -11.01
C ASP A 14 17.76 -14.69 -10.44
N PHE A 15 17.86 -14.69 -9.12
CA PHE A 15 19.15 -14.75 -8.40
C PHE A 15 19.55 -16.19 -8.02
N SER A 16 18.79 -17.18 -8.47
CA SER A 16 19.08 -18.60 -8.26
C SER A 16 20.38 -19.07 -8.96
N LEU A 17 20.97 -18.23 -9.84
CA LEU A 17 22.11 -18.59 -10.69
C LEU A 17 23.49 -18.16 -10.17
N MET A 18 23.61 -17.44 -9.03
CA MET A 18 24.90 -16.86 -8.66
C MET A 18 25.56 -17.37 -7.38
N ILE A 19 24.89 -18.10 -6.53
CA ILE A 19 25.51 -18.70 -5.34
C ILE A 19 24.99 -20.12 -5.14
N ASP A 20 25.84 -21.08 -5.40
CA ASP A 20 25.62 -22.49 -5.07
C ASP A 20 25.80 -22.69 -3.55
N TRP A 21 24.72 -22.49 -2.81
CA TRP A 21 24.69 -22.62 -1.35
C TRP A 21 24.95 -24.06 -0.88
N ASP A 22 24.67 -25.06 -1.71
CA ASP A 22 24.95 -26.47 -1.41
C ASP A 22 26.47 -26.74 -1.32
N LYS A 23 27.29 -25.94 -2.01
CA LYS A 23 28.75 -25.97 -1.92
C LYS A 23 29.32 -25.31 -0.66
N PHE A 24 28.58 -24.32 -0.12
CA PHE A 24 29.04 -23.52 1.03
C PHE A 24 28.69 -24.16 2.39
N PHE A 25 27.54 -24.82 2.49
CA PHE A 25 27.03 -25.37 3.76
C PHE A 25 26.99 -26.90 3.84
N GLY A 26 27.44 -27.61 2.84
CA GLY A 26 27.41 -29.08 2.82
C GLY A 26 25.96 -29.62 2.78
N SER A 27 25.68 -30.51 1.86
CA SER A 27 24.35 -31.11 1.68
C SER A 27 23.88 -31.79 2.95
N THR A 28 22.99 -31.20 3.70
CA THR A 28 22.27 -31.87 4.79
C THR A 28 20.81 -32.04 4.38
N SER A 29 20.39 -33.27 4.17
CA SER A 29 19.01 -33.68 3.87
C SER A 29 18.00 -33.20 4.92
N GLY A 30 18.46 -32.89 6.13
CA GLY A 30 17.70 -32.29 7.22
C GLY A 30 17.30 -30.84 6.95
N VAL A 31 18.19 -30.04 6.33
CA VAL A 31 17.93 -28.62 6.03
C VAL A 31 16.83 -28.49 4.98
N LYS A 32 16.83 -29.31 3.93
CA LYS A 32 15.75 -29.30 2.90
C LYS A 32 14.38 -29.68 3.46
N LYS A 33 14.33 -30.52 4.49
CA LYS A 33 13.07 -30.90 5.14
C LYS A 33 12.57 -29.78 6.06
N THR A 34 13.49 -29.08 6.71
CA THR A 34 13.19 -27.91 7.54
C THR A 34 12.83 -26.70 6.68
N GLU A 35 13.51 -26.47 5.55
CA GLU A 35 13.15 -25.43 4.60
C GLU A 35 11.78 -25.66 3.95
N LYS A 36 11.44 -26.89 3.55
CA LYS A 36 10.09 -27.23 3.10
C LYS A 36 9.04 -27.10 4.19
N ALA A 37 9.34 -27.46 5.43
CA ALA A 37 8.43 -27.27 6.54
C ALA A 37 8.28 -25.78 6.90
N VAL A 38 9.35 -25.02 6.86
CA VAL A 38 9.37 -23.55 7.01
C VAL A 38 8.67 -22.90 5.83
N GLN A 39 8.89 -23.34 4.60
CA GLN A 39 8.20 -22.84 3.40
C GLN A 39 6.71 -23.18 3.39
N ASN A 40 6.32 -24.37 3.87
CA ASN A 40 4.92 -24.73 4.06
C ASN A 40 4.26 -24.02 5.27
N THR A 41 5.04 -23.61 6.26
CA THR A 41 4.56 -22.76 7.38
C THR A 41 4.49 -21.29 6.94
N ILE A 42 5.24 -20.88 5.89
CA ILE A 42 5.28 -19.55 5.30
C ILE A 42 4.31 -19.40 4.11
N GLU A 43 3.43 -20.35 3.86
CA GLU A 43 2.17 -20.05 3.17
C GLU A 43 1.19 -19.28 4.08
N GLN A 44 1.73 -18.46 4.97
CA GLN A 44 0.95 -17.41 5.62
C GLN A 44 0.35 -16.54 4.53
N LYS A 45 -0.96 -16.49 4.50
CA LYS A 45 -1.70 -15.59 3.60
C LYS A 45 -1.08 -14.21 3.69
N LYS A 46 -0.45 -13.74 2.61
CA LYS A 46 0.19 -12.42 2.58
C LYS A 46 -0.89 -11.34 2.51
N PRO A 47 -0.77 -10.22 3.24
CA PRO A 47 -1.68 -9.09 3.04
C PRO A 47 -1.47 -8.51 1.63
N SER A 48 -2.55 -8.03 1.04
CA SER A 48 -2.52 -7.38 -0.27
C SER A 48 -2.92 -5.92 -0.14
N MET A 49 -2.11 -5.00 -0.63
CA MET A 49 -2.45 -3.58 -0.64
C MET A 49 -3.74 -3.29 -1.43
N MET A 50 -4.10 -4.14 -2.38
CA MET A 50 -5.36 -4.03 -3.12
C MET A 50 -6.58 -4.17 -2.23
N THR A 51 -6.50 -4.95 -1.15
CA THR A 51 -7.59 -5.09 -0.18
C THR A 51 -7.96 -3.75 0.45
N MET A 52 -6.96 -2.91 0.71
CA MET A 52 -7.16 -1.56 1.22
C MET A 52 -7.55 -0.57 0.11
N LEU A 53 -6.91 -0.63 -1.08
CA LEU A 53 -7.07 0.38 -2.13
C LEU A 53 -8.38 0.25 -2.92
N ILE A 54 -8.85 -0.96 -3.21
CA ILE A 54 -10.06 -1.19 -4.03
C ILE A 54 -11.29 -0.43 -3.47
N PRO A 55 -11.61 -0.47 -2.17
CA PRO A 55 -12.75 0.30 -1.63
C PRO A 55 -12.64 1.79 -1.92
N TRP A 56 -11.46 2.39 -1.70
CA TRP A 56 -11.23 3.81 -1.90
C TRP A 56 -11.33 4.23 -3.35
N ILE A 57 -10.70 3.48 -4.27
CA ILE A 57 -10.74 3.77 -5.71
C ILE A 57 -12.18 3.67 -6.21
N THR A 58 -12.89 2.59 -5.82
CA THR A 58 -14.29 2.42 -6.21
C THR A 58 -15.15 3.57 -5.70
N PHE A 59 -15.00 3.94 -4.43
CA PHE A 59 -15.73 5.04 -3.81
C PHE A 59 -15.50 6.36 -4.55
N TRP A 60 -14.24 6.74 -4.78
CA TRP A 60 -13.93 8.02 -5.43
C TRP A 60 -14.45 8.09 -6.85
N ILE A 61 -14.33 7.02 -7.63
CA ILE A 61 -14.82 6.99 -9.01
C ILE A 61 -16.36 6.95 -9.03
N ALA A 62 -16.95 5.98 -8.38
CA ALA A 62 -18.39 5.71 -8.50
C ALA A 62 -19.25 6.83 -7.88
N VAL A 63 -18.87 7.32 -6.69
CA VAL A 63 -19.60 8.42 -6.01
C VAL A 63 -19.43 9.75 -6.74
N SER A 64 -18.30 9.96 -7.44
CA SER A 64 -18.12 11.17 -8.27
C SER A 64 -19.01 11.19 -9.51
N ILE A 65 -19.41 10.03 -10.03
CA ILE A 65 -20.31 9.91 -11.19
C ILE A 65 -21.75 10.07 -10.74
N ASN A 66 -22.18 9.30 -9.75
CA ASN A 66 -23.51 9.37 -9.16
C ASN A 66 -23.43 8.99 -7.67
N PRO A 67 -23.76 9.90 -6.74
CA PRO A 67 -23.59 9.66 -5.31
C PRO A 67 -24.36 8.45 -4.78
N GLU A 68 -25.61 8.30 -5.16
CA GLU A 68 -26.50 7.24 -4.66
C GLU A 68 -26.11 5.88 -5.24
N VAL A 69 -26.06 5.77 -6.57
CA VAL A 69 -25.69 4.52 -7.27
C VAL A 69 -24.23 4.14 -6.92
N GLY A 70 -23.33 5.12 -6.92
CA GLY A 70 -21.92 4.91 -6.59
C GLY A 70 -21.70 4.42 -5.17
N ALA A 71 -22.50 4.92 -4.22
CA ALA A 71 -22.48 4.43 -2.85
C ALA A 71 -22.91 2.96 -2.77
N VAL A 72 -23.99 2.58 -3.44
CA VAL A 72 -24.45 1.18 -3.49
C VAL A 72 -23.40 0.27 -4.11
N ILE A 73 -22.82 0.67 -5.26
CA ILE A 73 -21.74 -0.09 -5.91
C ILE A 73 -20.54 -0.27 -4.94
N THR A 74 -20.14 0.78 -4.25
CA THR A 74 -19.03 0.72 -3.30
C THR A 74 -19.30 -0.22 -2.15
N LEU A 75 -20.50 -0.19 -1.58
CA LEU A 75 -20.91 -1.10 -0.49
C LEU A 75 -20.95 -2.56 -0.97
N LEU A 76 -21.42 -2.83 -2.18
CA LEU A 76 -21.36 -4.16 -2.79
C LEU A 76 -19.93 -4.65 -2.98
N VAL A 77 -19.03 -3.79 -3.46
CA VAL A 77 -17.60 -4.12 -3.59
C VAL A 77 -17.00 -4.44 -2.23
N ILE A 78 -17.24 -3.63 -1.20
CA ILE A 78 -16.75 -3.91 0.16
C ILE A 78 -17.26 -5.26 0.66
N ALA A 79 -18.53 -5.56 0.46
CA ALA A 79 -19.13 -6.84 0.88
C ALA A 79 -18.51 -8.06 0.15
N THR A 80 -18.05 -7.88 -1.09
CA THR A 80 -17.44 -8.97 -1.89
C THR A 80 -15.94 -9.17 -1.63
N ILE A 81 -15.22 -8.16 -1.13
CA ILE A 81 -13.77 -8.22 -0.87
C ILE A 81 -13.37 -9.44 -0.01
N PRO A 82 -14.02 -9.76 1.13
CA PRO A 82 -13.65 -10.91 1.95
C PRO A 82 -13.71 -12.24 1.19
N PHE A 83 -14.62 -12.36 0.23
CA PHE A 83 -14.78 -13.57 -0.59
C PHE A 83 -13.74 -13.65 -1.69
N ILE A 84 -13.48 -12.54 -2.39
CA ILE A 84 -12.51 -12.45 -3.49
C ILE A 84 -11.08 -12.58 -2.94
N MET A 85 -10.79 -11.89 -1.84
CA MET A 85 -9.46 -11.80 -1.25
C MET A 85 -9.23 -12.83 -0.15
N ARG A 86 -10.03 -13.92 -0.10
CA ARG A 86 -9.95 -14.98 0.94
C ARG A 86 -8.57 -15.65 1.08
N LYS A 87 -7.72 -15.52 0.06
CA LYS A 87 -6.34 -16.01 0.06
C LYS A 87 -5.34 -15.05 0.70
N HIS A 88 -5.77 -13.84 1.03
CA HIS A 88 -4.95 -12.81 1.66
C HIS A 88 -5.33 -12.63 3.13
N ASN A 89 -4.37 -12.23 3.95
CA ASN A 89 -4.64 -11.80 5.32
C ASN A 89 -5.14 -10.36 5.32
N PHE A 90 -6.17 -10.11 6.11
CA PHE A 90 -6.64 -8.76 6.38
C PHE A 90 -5.86 -8.17 7.55
N VAL A 91 -5.26 -7.02 7.33
CA VAL A 91 -4.62 -6.24 8.40
C VAL A 91 -5.61 -5.21 8.95
N ILE A 92 -5.31 -4.64 10.10
CA ILE A 92 -6.18 -3.63 10.74
C ILE A 92 -6.48 -2.45 9.81
N TRP A 93 -5.53 -2.05 9.00
CA TRP A 93 -5.69 -0.96 8.03
C TRP A 93 -6.72 -1.27 6.93
N ASP A 94 -6.84 -2.53 6.49
CA ASP A 94 -7.88 -2.95 5.55
C ASP A 94 -9.26 -2.80 6.17
N GLN A 95 -9.41 -3.24 7.41
CA GLN A 95 -10.70 -3.19 8.14
C GLN A 95 -11.13 -1.75 8.40
N LEU A 96 -10.19 -0.90 8.87
CA LEU A 96 -10.45 0.52 9.08
C LEU A 96 -10.80 1.24 7.78
N SER A 97 -10.13 0.90 6.68
CA SER A 97 -10.42 1.45 5.36
C SER A 97 -11.82 1.05 4.88
N MET A 98 -12.17 -0.23 4.95
CA MET A 98 -13.50 -0.70 4.57
C MET A 98 -14.59 -0.04 5.42
N ALA A 99 -14.40 0.08 6.73
CA ALA A 99 -15.34 0.73 7.63
C ALA A 99 -15.51 2.23 7.30
N ALA A 100 -14.40 2.95 7.10
CA ALA A 100 -14.43 4.37 6.75
C ALA A 100 -15.15 4.61 5.41
N VAL A 101 -14.80 3.82 4.38
CA VAL A 101 -15.42 3.93 3.06
C VAL A 101 -16.91 3.56 3.11
N ALA A 102 -17.29 2.55 3.89
CA ALA A 102 -18.71 2.20 4.07
C ALA A 102 -19.49 3.35 4.70
N LEU A 103 -18.98 3.96 5.76
CA LEU A 103 -19.62 5.13 6.41
C LEU A 103 -19.75 6.31 5.46
N LEU A 104 -18.70 6.61 4.68
CA LEU A 104 -18.73 7.69 3.69
C LEU A 104 -19.69 7.40 2.54
N SER A 105 -19.81 6.13 2.12
CA SER A 105 -20.78 5.71 1.10
C SER A 105 -22.21 5.88 1.60
N VAL A 106 -22.50 5.47 2.84
CA VAL A 106 -23.82 5.70 3.45
C VAL A 106 -24.12 7.20 3.53
N ALA A 107 -23.16 8.01 3.95
CA ALA A 107 -23.34 9.46 4.00
C ALA A 107 -23.62 10.07 2.60
N ALA A 108 -22.91 9.62 1.56
CA ALA A 108 -23.12 10.06 0.18
C ALA A 108 -24.51 9.67 -0.33
N ASN A 109 -24.97 8.45 -0.01
CA ASN A 109 -26.29 7.95 -0.39
C ASN A 109 -27.42 8.75 0.29
N ILE A 110 -27.35 8.94 1.61
CA ILE A 110 -28.39 9.66 2.39
C ILE A 110 -28.47 11.13 1.97
N THR A 111 -27.34 11.76 1.70
CA THR A 111 -27.32 13.19 1.35
C THR A 111 -27.56 13.48 -0.12
N GLY A 112 -27.51 12.47 -1.00
CA GLY A 112 -27.51 12.65 -2.46
C GLY A 112 -26.32 13.49 -2.97
N ASN A 113 -25.31 13.72 -2.12
CA ASN A 113 -24.17 14.59 -2.40
C ASN A 113 -22.84 13.86 -2.16
N GLY A 114 -22.12 13.59 -3.24
CA GLY A 114 -20.81 12.94 -3.17
C GLY A 114 -19.63 13.88 -2.84
N ALA A 115 -19.83 15.19 -2.95
CA ALA A 115 -18.75 16.15 -2.87
C ALA A 115 -18.03 16.17 -1.52
N LEU A 116 -18.81 16.29 -0.44
CA LEU A 116 -18.27 16.36 0.93
C LEU A 116 -17.72 14.99 1.38
N PRO A 117 -18.46 13.87 1.25
CA PRO A 117 -17.92 12.55 1.57
C PRO A 117 -16.62 12.20 0.81
N THR A 118 -16.54 12.52 -0.48
CA THR A 118 -15.33 12.30 -1.28
C THR A 118 -14.15 13.10 -0.72
N ASN A 119 -14.36 14.37 -0.36
CA ASN A 119 -13.30 15.22 0.18
C ASN A 119 -12.83 14.75 1.56
N ILE A 120 -13.76 14.38 2.44
CA ILE A 120 -13.45 13.76 3.74
C ILE A 120 -12.70 12.44 3.53
N GLY A 121 -13.05 11.68 2.49
CA GLY A 121 -12.37 10.45 2.11
C GLY A 121 -10.88 10.66 1.82
N TYR A 122 -10.52 11.70 1.07
CA TYR A 122 -9.10 12.02 0.85
C TYR A 122 -8.38 12.33 2.15
N LEU A 123 -9.02 13.10 3.04
CA LEU A 123 -8.44 13.44 4.34
C LEU A 123 -8.22 12.19 5.20
N ILE A 124 -9.24 11.34 5.35
CA ILE A 124 -9.16 10.12 6.17
C ILE A 124 -8.10 9.17 5.61
N PHE A 125 -8.07 8.97 4.29
CA PHE A 125 -7.07 8.14 3.64
C PHE A 125 -5.65 8.67 3.89
N GLY A 126 -5.42 9.97 3.73
CA GLY A 126 -4.15 10.62 4.05
C GLY A 126 -3.75 10.45 5.51
N LEU A 127 -4.70 10.59 6.42
CA LEU A 127 -4.47 10.39 7.85
C LEU A 127 -4.10 8.94 8.18
N PHE A 128 -4.69 7.93 7.55
CA PHE A 128 -4.28 6.53 7.77
C PHE A 128 -2.80 6.32 7.43
N TRP A 129 -2.34 6.89 6.32
CA TRP A 129 -0.93 6.83 5.95
C TRP A 129 -0.03 7.56 6.94
N LEU A 130 -0.37 8.76 7.37
CA LEU A 130 0.41 9.52 8.35
C LEU A 130 0.41 8.87 9.73
N LEU A 131 -0.75 8.40 10.21
CA LEU A 131 -0.86 7.73 11.50
C LEU A 131 -0.08 6.41 11.50
N SER A 132 0.00 5.71 10.37
CA SER A 132 0.83 4.52 10.26
C SER A 132 2.32 4.82 10.49
N CYS A 133 2.78 6.04 10.20
CA CYS A 133 4.15 6.46 10.49
C CYS A 133 4.44 6.62 12.00
N LEU A 134 3.42 6.66 12.85
CA LEU A 134 3.58 6.66 14.31
C LEU A 134 3.73 5.24 14.87
N THR A 135 3.52 4.23 14.06
CA THR A 135 3.67 2.82 14.45
C THR A 135 5.08 2.32 14.12
N LYS A 136 5.46 1.18 14.69
CA LYS A 136 6.76 0.53 14.39
C LYS A 136 6.85 0.05 12.94
N GLU A 137 5.74 -0.16 12.29
CA GLU A 137 5.63 -0.65 10.92
C GLU A 137 4.73 0.28 10.11
N PRO A 138 5.31 1.16 9.27
CA PRO A 138 4.52 2.05 8.42
C PRO A 138 3.71 1.24 7.40
N LEU A 139 2.58 1.77 6.98
CA LEU A 139 1.59 1.08 6.14
C LEU A 139 2.20 0.47 4.87
N CYS A 140 3.14 1.16 4.21
CA CYS A 140 3.88 0.59 3.08
C CYS A 140 4.62 -0.69 3.47
N ALA A 141 5.31 -0.72 4.62
CA ALA A 141 6.08 -1.87 5.05
C ALA A 141 5.19 -3.09 5.32
N THR A 142 4.03 -2.88 5.92
CA THR A 142 3.05 -3.93 6.21
C THR A 142 2.71 -4.78 4.99
N TYR A 143 2.54 -4.15 3.82
CA TYR A 143 2.16 -4.86 2.60
C TYR A 143 3.37 -5.39 1.81
N VAL A 144 4.50 -4.69 1.82
CA VAL A 144 5.63 -5.07 0.95
C VAL A 144 6.67 -5.94 1.63
N LYS A 145 6.69 -6.06 2.97
CA LYS A 145 7.71 -6.82 3.71
C LYS A 145 7.86 -8.26 3.23
N TYR A 146 6.78 -8.90 2.81
CA TYR A 146 6.82 -10.29 2.31
C TYR A 146 7.60 -10.45 1.00
N ASN A 147 7.80 -9.36 0.26
CA ASN A 147 8.66 -9.35 -0.93
C ASN A 147 10.14 -9.18 -0.56
N TYR A 148 10.45 -8.91 0.71
CA TYR A 148 11.79 -8.63 1.24
C TYR A 148 12.19 -9.55 2.39
N GLY A 149 11.62 -10.77 2.44
CA GLY A 149 11.96 -11.77 3.47
C GLY A 149 11.02 -11.80 4.69
N GLY A 150 9.82 -11.21 4.59
CA GLY A 150 8.83 -11.24 5.66
C GLY A 150 9.26 -10.40 6.87
N GLU A 151 9.12 -10.94 8.07
CA GLU A 151 9.44 -10.24 9.32
C GLU A 151 10.94 -9.86 9.41
N SER A 152 11.84 -10.60 8.76
CA SER A 152 13.26 -10.26 8.74
C SER A 152 13.57 -8.95 8.01
N ALA A 153 12.67 -8.47 7.13
CA ALA A 153 12.82 -7.17 6.46
C ALA A 153 12.92 -6.00 7.45
N HIS A 154 12.29 -6.11 8.64
CA HIS A 154 12.36 -5.09 9.69
C HIS A 154 13.76 -4.91 10.28
N GLN A 155 14.63 -5.92 10.17
CA GLN A 155 16.02 -5.82 10.62
C GLN A 155 16.87 -4.94 9.69
N ASN A 156 16.36 -4.61 8.50
CA ASN A 156 17.02 -3.72 7.56
C ASN A 156 16.58 -2.26 7.77
N PRO A 157 17.42 -1.38 8.35
CA PRO A 157 17.06 0.01 8.60
C PRO A 157 16.71 0.79 7.33
N LEU A 158 17.31 0.40 6.20
CA LEU A 158 17.06 1.05 4.92
C LEU A 158 15.67 0.69 4.37
N PHE A 159 15.23 -0.57 4.55
CA PHE A 159 13.88 -1.00 4.22
C PHE A 159 12.84 -0.18 5.01
N ILE A 160 13.00 -0.10 6.32
CA ILE A 160 12.08 0.65 7.19
C ILE A 160 12.06 2.12 6.81
N LYS A 161 13.24 2.76 6.66
CA LYS A 161 13.34 4.18 6.29
C LYS A 161 12.68 4.48 4.94
N THR A 162 12.89 3.63 3.94
CA THR A 162 12.25 3.78 2.62
C THR A 162 10.73 3.77 2.73
N ASN A 163 10.18 2.84 3.50
CA ASN A 163 8.75 2.68 3.66
C ASN A 163 8.11 3.79 4.52
N TYR A 164 8.84 4.36 5.49
CA TYR A 164 8.41 5.58 6.20
C TYR A 164 8.30 6.77 5.27
N ILE A 165 9.31 7.01 4.43
CA ILE A 165 9.30 8.12 3.46
C ILE A 165 8.11 7.97 2.52
N LEU A 166 7.86 6.77 2.00
CA LEU A 166 6.74 6.52 1.11
C LEU A 166 5.39 6.69 1.82
N ALA A 167 5.23 6.16 3.03
CA ALA A 167 4.00 6.32 3.79
C ALA A 167 3.71 7.80 4.09
N ALA A 168 4.72 8.56 4.50
CA ALA A 168 4.58 10.00 4.72
C ALA A 168 4.23 10.74 3.42
N ALA A 169 4.87 10.39 2.29
CA ALA A 169 4.59 11.00 0.99
C ALA A 169 3.13 10.75 0.54
N TRP A 170 2.64 9.52 0.67
CA TRP A 170 1.24 9.18 0.40
C TRP A 170 0.30 9.99 1.29
N GLY A 171 0.58 10.02 2.60
CA GLY A 171 -0.25 10.72 3.57
C GLY A 171 -0.32 12.22 3.32
N VAL A 172 0.82 12.88 3.14
CA VAL A 172 0.90 14.32 2.83
C VAL A 172 0.16 14.64 1.53
N LEU A 173 0.38 13.84 0.48
CA LEU A 173 -0.27 14.06 -0.81
C LEU A 173 -1.80 14.02 -0.70
N TYR A 174 -2.36 13.04 0.02
CA TYR A 174 -3.82 12.94 0.15
C TYR A 174 -4.43 14.00 1.08
N VAL A 175 -3.72 14.41 2.13
CA VAL A 175 -4.12 15.58 2.93
C VAL A 175 -4.15 16.84 2.07
N LEU A 176 -3.10 17.08 1.26
CA LEU A 176 -3.08 18.18 0.29
C LEU A 176 -4.20 18.05 -0.74
N THR A 177 -4.49 16.83 -1.20
CA THR A 177 -5.62 16.58 -2.13
C THR A 177 -6.94 17.00 -1.52
N ALA A 178 -7.17 16.71 -0.25
CA ALA A 178 -8.37 17.18 0.44
C ALA A 178 -8.43 18.71 0.50
N VAL A 179 -7.31 19.38 0.83
CA VAL A 179 -7.24 20.84 0.94
C VAL A 179 -7.51 21.51 -0.41
N TRP A 180 -6.77 21.15 -1.47
CA TRP A 180 -7.01 21.81 -2.77
C TRP A 180 -8.38 21.47 -3.37
N THR A 181 -8.88 20.24 -3.15
CA THR A 181 -10.23 19.86 -3.61
C THR A 181 -11.29 20.74 -2.96
N PHE A 182 -11.17 20.98 -1.65
CA PHE A 182 -12.08 21.87 -0.93
C PHE A 182 -12.00 23.31 -1.45
N LEU A 183 -10.81 23.84 -1.64
CA LEU A 183 -10.60 25.22 -2.08
C LEU A 183 -11.02 25.44 -3.53
N LEU A 184 -10.56 24.60 -4.45
CA LEU A 184 -10.79 24.77 -5.89
C LEU A 184 -12.23 24.43 -6.30
N ARG A 185 -12.95 23.61 -5.54
CA ARG A 185 -14.35 23.35 -5.79
C ARG A 185 -15.20 24.61 -5.57
N LYS A 186 -14.82 25.45 -4.59
CA LYS A 186 -15.50 26.73 -4.33
C LYS A 186 -15.39 27.74 -5.51
N VAL A 187 -14.35 27.62 -6.32
CA VAL A 187 -14.12 28.50 -7.47
C VAL A 187 -14.50 27.86 -8.83
N GLY A 188 -15.28 26.77 -8.80
CA GLY A 188 -15.90 26.21 -10.00
C GLY A 188 -15.08 25.16 -10.77
N PHE A 189 -13.94 24.69 -10.26
CA PHE A 189 -13.08 23.68 -10.92
C PHE A 189 -13.48 22.20 -10.66
N GLY A 190 -14.73 21.95 -10.28
CA GLY A 190 -15.18 20.61 -9.85
C GLY A 190 -14.87 19.47 -10.83
N ASN A 191 -15.15 19.63 -12.11
CA ASN A 191 -14.94 18.58 -13.13
C ASN A 191 -13.45 18.29 -13.38
N VAL A 192 -12.60 19.31 -13.39
CA VAL A 192 -11.15 19.14 -13.55
C VAL A 192 -10.57 18.42 -12.36
N LEU A 193 -11.06 18.71 -11.15
CA LEU A 193 -10.61 18.06 -9.92
C LEU A 193 -10.89 16.56 -9.92
N ILE A 194 -12.03 16.11 -10.45
CA ILE A 194 -12.34 14.68 -10.55
C ILE A 194 -11.27 13.98 -11.37
N LEU A 195 -10.91 14.52 -12.53
CA LEU A 195 -9.87 13.93 -13.39
C LEU A 195 -8.50 13.92 -12.70
N VAL A 196 -8.07 15.07 -12.17
CA VAL A 196 -6.76 15.21 -11.51
C VAL A 196 -6.64 14.27 -10.32
N ASN A 197 -7.65 14.24 -9.45
CA ASN A 197 -7.61 13.42 -8.24
C ASN A 197 -7.64 11.91 -8.55
N ASN A 198 -8.28 11.48 -9.64
CA ASN A 198 -8.25 10.07 -10.05
C ASN A 198 -6.90 9.64 -10.67
N LEU A 199 -6.10 10.58 -11.17
CA LEU A 199 -4.75 10.31 -11.66
C LEU A 199 -3.72 10.19 -10.54
N ILE A 200 -3.97 10.79 -9.37
CA ILE A 200 -3.03 10.80 -8.23
C ILE A 200 -2.61 9.40 -7.78
N PRO A 201 -3.53 8.43 -7.57
CA PRO A 201 -3.15 7.08 -7.17
C PRO A 201 -2.24 6.40 -8.18
N VAL A 202 -2.47 6.62 -9.48
CA VAL A 202 -1.66 6.04 -10.56
C VAL A 202 -0.25 6.61 -10.55
N LEU A 203 -0.14 7.94 -10.52
CA LEU A 203 1.16 8.63 -10.48
C LEU A 203 1.94 8.28 -9.22
N MET A 204 1.27 8.23 -8.08
CA MET A 204 1.91 7.87 -6.82
C MET A 204 2.31 6.40 -6.77
N GLY A 205 1.54 5.51 -7.39
CA GLY A 205 1.91 4.09 -7.56
C GLY A 205 3.18 3.93 -8.38
N LEU A 206 3.28 4.64 -9.52
CA LEU A 206 4.49 4.66 -10.37
C LEU A 206 5.69 5.22 -9.59
N PHE A 207 5.50 6.34 -8.89
CA PHE A 207 6.53 6.92 -8.03
C PHE A 207 7.00 5.93 -6.95
N THR A 208 6.08 5.25 -6.29
CA THR A 208 6.39 4.27 -5.24
C THR A 208 7.27 3.14 -5.79
N GLY A 209 6.89 2.56 -6.95
CA GLY A 209 7.67 1.49 -7.58
C GLY A 209 9.08 1.94 -8.02
N TRP A 210 9.19 3.16 -8.53
CA TRP A 210 10.49 3.76 -8.86
C TRP A 210 11.32 4.06 -7.60
N PHE A 211 10.75 4.72 -6.60
CA PHE A 211 11.43 5.16 -5.38
C PHE A 211 11.97 3.99 -4.55
N GLN A 212 11.21 2.90 -4.45
CA GLN A 212 11.64 1.68 -3.75
C GLN A 212 12.92 1.08 -4.34
N LYS A 213 13.19 1.29 -5.62
CA LYS A 213 14.43 0.84 -6.27
C LYS A 213 15.53 1.90 -6.21
N TRP A 214 15.17 3.14 -6.51
CA TRP A 214 16.13 4.24 -6.63
C TRP A 214 16.76 4.64 -5.29
N TYR A 215 15.94 4.84 -4.26
CA TYR A 215 16.42 5.37 -2.97
C TYR A 215 17.45 4.46 -2.27
N PRO A 216 17.24 3.15 -2.14
CA PRO A 216 18.26 2.26 -1.58
C PRO A 216 19.55 2.24 -2.39
N ALA A 217 19.44 2.27 -3.74
CA ALA A 217 20.60 2.33 -4.62
C ALA A 217 21.43 3.60 -4.42
N TRP A 218 20.75 4.74 -4.29
CA TRP A 218 21.39 6.03 -4.03
C TRP A 218 22.09 6.04 -2.66
N MET A 219 21.44 5.54 -1.62
CA MET A 219 22.02 5.45 -0.28
C MET A 219 23.25 4.52 -0.22
N ALA A 220 23.25 3.43 -0.99
CA ALA A 220 24.40 2.53 -1.07
C ALA A 220 25.62 3.17 -1.74
N ARG A 221 25.43 4.06 -2.73
CA ARG A 221 26.52 4.81 -3.39
C ARG A 221 27.17 5.84 -2.47
N GLY A 222 26.37 6.54 -1.65
CA GLY A 222 26.87 7.58 -0.73
C GLY A 222 27.77 7.05 0.40
N LYS A 223 27.69 5.75 0.71
CA LYS A 223 28.55 5.11 1.72
C LYS A 223 29.91 4.64 1.17
N ARG A 224 30.15 4.75 -0.14
CA ARG A 224 31.43 4.37 -0.78
C ARG A 224 32.41 5.54 -0.94
N LYS A 225 32.05 6.73 -0.53
CA LYS A 225 32.93 7.90 -0.42
C LYS A 225 33.30 8.13 1.04
#